data_e09ae0ef8e532f26d34906147498cf6b
#
_entry.id   e09ae0ef8e532f26d34906147498cf6b
#
_cell.length_a   1.000
_cell.length_b   1.000
_cell.length_c   1.000
_cell.angle_alpha   90.00
_cell.angle_beta   90.00
_cell.angle_gamma   90.00
#
_symmetry.space_group_name_H-M   'P 1'
#
loop_
_entity.id
_entity.type
_entity.pdbx_description
1 polymer ?
#
loop_
_entity_poly.entity_id
_entity_poly.type
_entity_poly.pdbx_seq_one_letter_code
_entity_poly.pdbx_strand_id
1 'polypeptide(L)'
;MLFRSVPTLVESGFPSLDAPVWFGAVARTGTPAPIVARLRSEFNAVIASASYAQALEKQFMEVMPVPPETADEFLARERKLWTDAVRVAGVSLD
;
A
#
# COMPACT_ATOMS: atom_id res chain seq x y z
N MET A 1 2.70 -4.76 -17.28
CA MET A 1 3.58 -5.38 -16.26
C MET A 1 4.74 -6.09 -16.96
N LEU A 2 5.97 -5.74 -16.62
CA LEU A 2 7.18 -6.25 -17.28
C LEU A 2 7.44 -7.75 -17.07
N PHE A 3 6.91 -8.34 -16.00
CA PHE A 3 7.25 -9.69 -15.57
C PHE A 3 6.04 -10.63 -15.45
N ARG A 4 5.08 -10.50 -16.36
CA ARG A 4 3.87 -11.34 -16.37
C ARG A 4 4.15 -12.83 -16.46
N SER A 5 5.29 -13.21 -17.02
CA SER A 5 5.70 -14.61 -17.14
C SER A 5 6.41 -15.17 -15.90
N VAL A 6 6.72 -14.32 -14.92
CA VAL A 6 7.34 -14.74 -13.67
C VAL A 6 6.25 -14.96 -12.62
N PRO A 7 6.15 -16.17 -12.04
CA PRO A 7 5.16 -16.42 -11.00
C PRO A 7 5.47 -15.64 -9.73
N THR A 8 4.43 -15.27 -8.99
CA THR A 8 4.57 -14.66 -7.67
C THR A 8 5.04 -15.69 -6.63
N LEU A 9 5.53 -15.23 -5.49
CA LEU A 9 5.90 -16.12 -4.39
C LEU A 9 4.68 -16.89 -3.85
N VAL A 10 3.50 -16.27 -3.83
CA VAL A 10 2.24 -16.93 -3.45
C VAL A 10 1.93 -18.08 -4.41
N GLU A 11 1.99 -17.84 -5.71
CA GLU A 11 1.80 -18.87 -6.74
C GLU A 11 2.86 -19.98 -6.69
N SER A 12 4.04 -19.65 -6.19
CA SER A 12 5.16 -20.59 -6.02
C SER A 12 5.10 -21.41 -4.71
N GLY A 13 4.03 -21.30 -3.94
CA GLY A 13 3.81 -22.08 -2.72
C GLY A 13 4.21 -21.38 -1.41
N PHE A 14 4.37 -20.05 -1.42
CA PHE A 14 4.71 -19.25 -0.25
C PHE A 14 3.62 -18.22 0.07
N PRO A 15 2.43 -18.64 0.51
CA PRO A 15 1.29 -17.73 0.70
C PRO A 15 1.52 -16.64 1.76
N SER A 16 2.44 -16.87 2.70
CA SER A 16 2.81 -15.88 3.72
C SER A 16 3.71 -14.76 3.21
N LEU A 17 4.20 -14.86 1.97
CA LEU A 17 5.10 -13.88 1.36
C LEU A 17 4.37 -12.92 0.39
N ASP A 18 3.12 -12.67 0.62
CA ASP A 18 2.36 -11.61 -0.06
C ASP A 18 2.58 -10.28 0.66
N ALA A 19 3.66 -9.61 0.29
CA ALA A 19 4.10 -8.38 0.94
C ALA A 19 4.36 -7.27 -0.09
N PRO A 20 3.31 -6.73 -0.73
CA PRO A 20 3.46 -5.65 -1.69
C PRO A 20 3.96 -4.38 -1.01
N VAL A 21 4.79 -3.62 -1.71
CA VAL A 21 5.15 -2.25 -1.31
C VAL A 21 4.04 -1.31 -1.73
N TRP A 22 3.61 -0.47 -0.81
CA TRP A 22 2.53 0.49 -1.04
C TRP A 22 2.95 1.90 -0.63
N PHE A 23 2.27 2.89 -1.20
CA PHE A 23 2.43 4.30 -0.87
C PHE A 23 1.08 4.87 -0.47
N GLY A 24 1.08 5.77 0.48
CA GLY A 24 -0.13 6.41 0.97
C GLY A 24 0.12 7.85 1.39
N ALA A 25 -0.96 8.58 1.62
CA ALA A 25 -0.92 9.93 2.15
C ALA A 25 -1.50 9.95 3.57
N VAL A 26 -0.87 10.71 4.45
CA VAL A 26 -1.31 10.90 5.83
C VAL A 26 -1.40 12.39 6.17
N ALA A 27 -2.34 12.74 7.03
CA ALA A 27 -2.44 14.08 7.59
C ALA A 27 -1.85 14.10 9.00
N ARG A 28 -1.29 15.26 9.38
CA ARG A 28 -0.74 15.47 10.72
C ARG A 28 -1.85 15.34 11.78
N THR A 29 -1.51 14.77 12.92
CA THR A 29 -2.39 14.76 14.10
C THR A 29 -2.78 16.19 14.49
N GLY A 30 -4.06 16.41 14.79
CA GLY A 30 -4.60 17.74 15.12
C GLY A 30 -5.06 18.56 13.91
N THR A 31 -4.95 18.01 12.69
CA THR A 31 -5.58 18.65 11.51
C THR A 31 -7.10 18.72 11.72
N PRO A 32 -7.74 19.88 11.52
CA PRO A 32 -9.18 20.03 11.73
C PRO A 32 -9.99 19.02 10.91
N ALA A 33 -11.02 18.45 11.51
CA ALA A 33 -11.85 17.41 10.89
C ALA A 33 -12.43 17.81 9.52
N PRO A 34 -12.93 19.04 9.30
CA PRO A 34 -13.41 19.46 7.98
C PRO A 34 -12.33 19.43 6.90
N ILE A 35 -11.07 19.74 7.25
CA ILE A 35 -9.93 19.71 6.32
C ILE A 35 -9.59 18.25 5.99
N VAL A 36 -9.54 17.38 6.97
CA VAL A 36 -9.31 15.92 6.75
C VAL A 36 -10.39 15.34 5.87
N ALA A 37 -11.66 15.67 6.10
CA ALA A 37 -12.78 15.20 5.28
C ALA A 37 -12.65 15.68 3.82
N ARG A 38 -12.27 16.93 3.61
CA ARG A 38 -12.05 17.50 2.27
C ARG A 38 -10.88 16.82 1.56
N LEU A 39 -9.76 16.65 2.24
CA LEU A 39 -8.59 15.94 1.68
C LEU A 39 -8.94 14.50 1.29
N ARG A 40 -9.64 13.77 2.15
CA ARG A 40 -10.09 12.40 1.86
C ARG A 40 -10.98 12.34 0.62
N SER A 41 -11.93 13.25 0.51
CA SER A 41 -12.82 13.34 -0.65
C SER A 41 -12.06 13.60 -1.94
N GLU A 42 -11.13 14.55 -1.93
CA GLU A 42 -10.32 14.90 -3.10
C GLU A 42 -9.35 13.77 -3.48
N PHE A 43 -8.68 13.16 -2.53
CA PHE A 43 -7.81 12.00 -2.78
C PHE A 43 -8.59 10.83 -3.36
N ASN A 44 -9.75 10.52 -2.82
CA ASN A 44 -10.60 9.43 -3.34
C ASN A 44 -11.05 9.69 -4.78
N ALA A 45 -11.38 10.93 -5.11
CA ALA A 45 -11.73 11.31 -6.47
C ALA A 45 -10.55 11.13 -7.45
N VAL A 46 -9.35 11.52 -7.04
CA VAL A 46 -8.13 11.32 -7.85
C VAL A 46 -7.81 9.83 -8.02
N ILE A 47 -7.85 9.06 -6.95
CA ILE A 47 -7.57 7.61 -6.98
C ILE A 47 -8.55 6.87 -7.90
N ALA A 48 -9.81 7.31 -7.96
CA ALA A 48 -10.82 6.73 -8.84
C ALA A 48 -10.69 7.16 -10.31
N SER A 49 -9.82 8.13 -10.62
CA SER A 49 -9.69 8.67 -11.98
C SER A 49 -8.87 7.76 -12.90
N ALA A 50 -9.28 7.69 -14.17
CA ALA A 50 -8.54 6.95 -15.19
C ALA A 50 -7.15 7.54 -15.46
N SER A 51 -7.01 8.84 -15.38
CA SER A 51 -5.71 9.53 -15.57
C SER A 51 -4.68 9.14 -14.51
N TYR A 52 -5.13 8.96 -13.28
CA TYR A 52 -4.26 8.50 -12.19
C TYR A 52 -3.81 7.06 -12.41
N ALA A 53 -4.73 6.16 -12.76
CA ALA A 53 -4.41 4.77 -13.07
C ALA A 53 -3.39 4.66 -14.21
N GLN A 54 -3.57 5.45 -15.29
CA GLN A 54 -2.64 5.49 -16.41
C GLN A 54 -1.25 6.03 -16.02
N ALA A 55 -1.21 7.03 -15.13
CA ALA A 55 0.05 7.57 -14.63
C ALA A 55 0.82 6.54 -13.80
N LEU A 56 0.13 5.76 -12.97
CA LEU A 56 0.74 4.69 -12.18
C LEU A 56 1.24 3.55 -13.07
N GLU A 57 0.46 3.15 -14.08
CA GLU A 57 0.84 2.09 -15.02
C GLU A 57 2.18 2.38 -15.72
N LYS A 58 2.43 3.64 -16.09
CA LYS A 58 3.70 4.07 -16.66
C LYS A 58 4.89 3.90 -15.72
N GLN A 59 4.65 3.82 -14.43
CA GLN A 59 5.66 3.60 -13.40
C GLN A 59 5.64 2.17 -12.85
N PHE A 60 4.94 1.26 -13.51
CA PHE A 60 4.76 -0.14 -13.11
C PHE A 60 4.11 -0.30 -11.73
N MET A 61 3.26 0.65 -11.37
CA MET A 61 2.45 0.65 -10.16
C MET A 61 0.97 0.44 -10.49
N GLU A 62 0.21 0.00 -9.52
CA GLU A 62 -1.23 -0.21 -9.62
C GLU A 62 -1.96 0.60 -8.56
N VAL A 63 -3.20 0.97 -8.84
CA VAL A 63 -4.07 1.57 -7.83
C VAL A 63 -4.34 0.51 -6.77
N MET A 64 -4.02 0.83 -5.52
CA MET A 64 -4.28 -0.07 -4.40
C MET A 64 -5.78 -0.10 -4.11
N PRO A 65 -6.41 -1.28 -4.07
CA PRO A 65 -7.79 -1.40 -3.63
C PRO A 65 -7.94 -0.87 -2.20
N VAL A 66 -9.08 -0.26 -1.90
CA VAL A 66 -9.38 0.13 -0.52
C VAL A 66 -9.47 -1.15 0.33
N PRO A 67 -8.62 -1.30 1.35
CA PRO A 67 -8.68 -2.49 2.19
C PRO A 67 -9.99 -2.53 3.00
N PRO A 68 -10.52 -3.73 3.31
CA PRO A 68 -11.75 -3.86 4.06
C PRO A 68 -11.64 -3.42 5.53
N GLU A 69 -10.43 -3.42 6.05
CA GLU A 69 -10.13 -2.94 7.40
C GLU A 69 -9.96 -1.42 7.46
N THR A 70 -9.99 -0.86 8.66
CA THR A 70 -9.65 0.55 8.90
C THR A 70 -8.18 0.83 8.62
N ALA A 71 -7.82 2.10 8.44
CA ALA A 71 -6.42 2.50 8.24
C ALA A 71 -5.51 2.07 9.40
N ASP A 72 -6.00 2.16 10.64
CA ASP A 72 -5.23 1.76 11.82
C ASP A 72 -4.99 0.25 11.86
N GLU A 73 -6.00 -0.54 11.53
CA GLU A 73 -5.87 -2.00 11.43
C GLU A 73 -4.92 -2.41 10.30
N PHE A 74 -5.04 -1.76 9.15
CA PHE A 74 -4.14 -1.96 8.02
C PHE A 74 -2.69 -1.67 8.41
N LEU A 75 -2.41 -0.53 9.02
CA LEU A 75 -1.07 -0.14 9.44
C LEU A 75 -0.51 -1.06 10.51
N ALA A 76 -1.34 -1.53 11.45
CA ALA A 76 -0.92 -2.49 12.49
C ALA A 76 -0.51 -3.82 11.87
N ARG A 77 -1.29 -4.32 10.91
CA ARG A 77 -0.99 -5.55 10.18
C ARG A 77 0.31 -5.43 9.37
N GLU A 78 0.48 -4.33 8.63
CA GLU A 78 1.68 -4.07 7.85
C GLU A 78 2.93 -3.94 8.73
N ARG A 79 2.82 -3.24 9.85
CA ARG A 79 3.92 -3.13 10.82
C ARG A 79 4.35 -4.49 11.32
N LYS A 80 3.40 -5.37 11.67
CA LYS A 80 3.70 -6.72 12.13
C LYS A 80 4.40 -7.53 11.03
N LEU A 81 3.85 -7.52 9.82
CA LEU A 81 4.39 -8.23 8.67
C LEU A 81 5.86 -7.85 8.41
N TRP A 82 6.13 -6.57 8.31
CA TRP A 82 7.48 -6.08 8.01
C TRP A 82 8.44 -6.25 9.18
N THR A 83 7.99 -6.09 10.42
CA THR A 83 8.80 -6.37 11.61
C THR A 83 9.22 -7.84 11.64
N ASP A 84 8.30 -8.75 11.38
CA ASP A 84 8.59 -10.18 11.35
C ASP A 84 9.53 -10.53 10.19
N ALA A 85 9.33 -9.95 9.02
CA ALA A 85 10.19 -10.16 7.85
C ALA A 85 11.63 -9.69 8.10
N VAL A 86 11.82 -8.51 8.66
CA VAL A 86 13.14 -7.95 8.99
C VAL A 86 13.85 -8.81 10.04
N ARG A 87 13.12 -9.26 11.04
CA ARG A 87 13.68 -10.13 12.10
C ARG A 87 14.15 -11.46 11.53
N VAL A 88 13.35 -12.10 10.67
CA VAL A 88 13.71 -13.39 10.04
C VAL A 88 14.88 -13.23 9.07
N ALA A 89 14.89 -12.13 8.31
CA ALA A 89 15.96 -11.84 7.36
C ALA A 89 17.28 -11.41 8.02
N GLY A 90 17.26 -11.01 9.30
CA GLY A 90 18.44 -10.54 10.02
C GLY A 90 19.03 -9.23 9.48
N VAL A 91 18.19 -8.40 8.83
CA VAL A 91 18.64 -7.12 8.29
C VAL A 91 18.78 -6.09 9.40
N SER A 92 19.92 -5.41 9.45
CA SER A 92 20.17 -4.26 10.32
C SER A 92 20.43 -3.02 9.47
N LEU A 93 19.89 -1.89 9.90
CA LEU A 93 20.15 -0.57 9.30
C LEU A 93 21.23 0.14 10.15
N ASP A 94 22.42 -0.35 10.07
CA ASP A 94 23.57 0.31 10.73
C ASP A 94 24.14 1.46 9.89
#